data_4b46944b2fe37360f60439bcbe43b95d
#
_entry.id   4b46944b2fe37360f60439bcbe43b95d
#
_cell.length_a   1.000
_cell.length_b   1.000
_cell.length_c   1.000
_cell.angle_alpha   90.00
_cell.angle_beta   90.00
_cell.angle_gamma   90.00
#
_symmetry.space_group_name_H-M   'P 1'
#
loop_
_entity.id
_entity.type
_entity.pdbx_description
1 polymer ?
#
loop_
_entity_poly.entity_id
_entity_poly.type
_entity_poly.pdbx_seq_one_letter_code
_entity_poly.pdbx_strand_id
1 'polypeptide(L)'
;MKLSRGLLQLPRQWCGQRFLVSHLFVQVFWMAFALTLVTKPSGVSGADHLVLRNLQLLDNVEVLGFDEDGIKLQDGRQWTWDQIVSGKVSDDQQQEFNDLLSKLSLPLYRLDWRLRLGNDSDLLTCVDPLLETYGNRISLAAAKVWYGELRGRLAQGQRAAALIPLLKIDRIIRSGTVSSATLQDVLSSGDNGNWSDPTTGICMQLLPVWFDQAEAEEHWKATFETYSALQAPSKTATLYVSSLAVAAGQNSTSLELLQAIDSPSQGQQQWMDLIRFEMERLENGTQNREAQVAGSIHQYSRPLQAIAYYALGCSRIEKTQETTIQKGQLDLLKIPAELDDVAEEVASAALSRVASSLESTNHPREAGILWNELNSRYPASWHSQQRRAP
;
A
#
# COMPACT_ATOMS: atom_id res chain seq x y z
N MET A 1 -35.29 33.15 -29.67
CA MET A 1 -35.25 33.14 -31.14
C MET A 1 -34.70 31.81 -31.62
N LYS A 2 -35.56 31.04 -32.34
CA LYS A 2 -35.37 29.99 -33.37
C LYS A 2 -34.09 29.14 -33.32
N LEU A 3 -34.16 27.85 -32.94
CA LEU A 3 -34.46 26.64 -33.75
C LEU A 3 -33.64 26.48 -35.03
N SER A 4 -32.79 25.45 -35.11
CA SER A 4 -32.83 24.55 -36.26
C SER A 4 -32.20 23.17 -35.92
N ARG A 5 -33.02 22.16 -36.13
CA ARG A 5 -32.69 20.71 -36.16
C ARG A 5 -32.00 20.41 -37.49
N GLY A 6 -31.03 19.53 -37.47
CA GLY A 6 -30.47 18.91 -38.67
C GLY A 6 -30.39 17.40 -38.48
N LEU A 7 -31.42 16.72 -38.98
CA LEU A 7 -31.46 15.30 -39.27
C LEU A 7 -30.60 15.01 -40.51
N LEU A 8 -29.74 14.01 -40.47
CA LEU A 8 -29.18 13.40 -41.66
C LEU A 8 -29.28 11.86 -41.54
N GLN A 9 -29.92 11.36 -42.57
CA GLN A 9 -30.39 10.02 -42.86
C GLN A 9 -29.27 9.04 -43.17
N LEU A 10 -29.49 7.78 -42.76
CA LEU A 10 -28.80 6.57 -43.24
C LEU A 10 -29.26 6.20 -44.67
N PRO A 11 -28.41 5.56 -45.47
CA PRO A 11 -28.91 4.65 -46.51
C PRO A 11 -28.80 3.19 -46.10
N ARG A 12 -29.96 2.54 -46.26
CA ARG A 12 -30.11 1.07 -46.38
C ARG A 12 -29.63 0.65 -47.77
N GLN A 13 -29.06 -0.52 -47.79
CA GLN A 13 -29.08 -1.60 -48.77
C GLN A 13 -27.68 -2.17 -48.98
N TRP A 14 -27.54 -3.43 -48.64
CA TRP A 14 -27.27 -4.48 -49.63
C TRP A 14 -27.61 -5.84 -49.11
N CYS A 15 -28.44 -6.47 -49.90
CA CYS A 15 -29.01 -7.79 -49.69
C CYS A 15 -28.09 -8.84 -50.37
N GLY A 16 -27.92 -9.97 -49.72
CA GLY A 16 -27.85 -11.27 -50.42
C GLY A 16 -26.49 -11.72 -50.90
N GLN A 17 -25.91 -12.70 -50.18
CA GLN A 17 -25.43 -13.91 -50.86
C GLN A 17 -25.25 -15.08 -49.89
N ARG A 18 -25.76 -16.17 -50.28
CA ARG A 18 -25.83 -17.50 -49.73
C ARG A 18 -24.46 -18.05 -49.29
N PHE A 19 -24.38 -18.62 -48.08
CA PHE A 19 -23.42 -19.67 -47.79
C PHE A 19 -24.10 -20.92 -47.25
N LEU A 20 -24.34 -21.84 -48.18
CA LEU A 20 -24.60 -23.23 -47.97
C LEU A 20 -23.24 -23.95 -47.98
N VAL A 21 -22.49 -23.95 -46.89
CA VAL A 21 -21.42 -24.90 -46.62
C VAL A 21 -21.04 -24.75 -45.12
N SER A 22 -21.74 -25.39 -44.22
CA SER A 22 -21.18 -25.62 -42.88
C SER A 22 -21.94 -26.67 -42.04
N HIS A 23 -22.83 -27.45 -42.63
CA HIS A 23 -23.52 -28.51 -41.85
C HIS A 23 -22.71 -29.82 -41.73
N LEU A 24 -21.64 -30.01 -42.46
CA LEU A 24 -20.86 -31.27 -42.41
C LEU A 24 -19.71 -31.21 -41.37
N PHE A 25 -19.22 -30.06 -40.98
CA PHE A 25 -18.13 -29.96 -40.02
C PHE A 25 -18.55 -29.99 -38.55
N VAL A 26 -19.80 -29.67 -38.25
CA VAL A 26 -20.30 -29.64 -36.87
C VAL A 26 -20.63 -31.07 -36.37
N GLN A 27 -21.02 -31.98 -37.23
CA GLN A 27 -21.37 -33.34 -36.80
C GLN A 27 -20.16 -34.24 -36.54
N VAL A 28 -18.98 -33.97 -37.17
CA VAL A 28 -17.76 -34.75 -36.92
C VAL A 28 -17.08 -34.30 -35.60
N PHE A 29 -17.25 -33.05 -35.19
CA PHE A 29 -16.68 -32.54 -33.95
C PHE A 29 -17.46 -33.02 -32.70
N TRP A 30 -18.75 -33.29 -32.81
CA TRP A 30 -19.55 -33.83 -31.71
C TRP A 30 -19.38 -35.34 -31.49
N MET A 31 -18.97 -36.10 -32.52
CA MET A 31 -18.67 -37.52 -32.35
C MET A 31 -17.25 -37.77 -31.77
N ALA A 32 -16.31 -36.87 -31.96
CA ALA A 32 -14.99 -36.96 -31.34
C ALA A 32 -14.99 -36.58 -29.86
N PHE A 33 -15.95 -35.75 -29.42
CA PHE A 33 -16.07 -35.32 -28.01
C PHE A 33 -16.82 -36.32 -27.13
N ALA A 34 -17.60 -37.23 -27.73
CA ALA A 34 -18.37 -38.24 -27.00
C ALA A 34 -17.58 -39.52 -26.66
N LEU A 35 -16.34 -39.68 -27.18
CA LEU A 35 -15.51 -40.88 -26.91
C LEU A 35 -14.37 -40.68 -25.92
N THR A 36 -14.26 -39.49 -25.31
CA THR A 36 -13.27 -39.22 -24.23
C THR A 36 -13.92 -39.04 -22.85
N LEU A 37 -15.15 -39.45 -22.68
CA LEU A 37 -15.66 -39.80 -21.36
C LEU A 37 -15.06 -41.18 -20.97
N VAL A 38 -13.75 -41.20 -20.83
CA VAL A 38 -13.12 -42.19 -19.96
C VAL A 38 -13.68 -41.94 -18.58
N THR A 39 -14.69 -42.76 -18.23
CA THR A 39 -15.11 -42.93 -16.85
C THR A 39 -13.86 -43.17 -16.02
N LYS A 40 -13.33 -42.12 -15.38
CA LYS A 40 -12.45 -42.32 -14.24
C LYS A 40 -13.19 -43.33 -13.35
N PRO A 41 -12.53 -44.44 -12.96
CA PRO A 41 -13.15 -45.31 -11.97
C PRO A 41 -13.44 -44.41 -10.77
N SER A 42 -14.71 -44.35 -10.39
CA SER A 42 -15.13 -43.78 -9.12
C SER A 42 -14.58 -44.72 -8.03
N GLY A 43 -13.25 -44.63 -7.80
CA GLY A 43 -12.70 -45.07 -6.53
C GLY A 43 -13.52 -44.32 -5.50
N VAL A 44 -14.05 -45.00 -4.51
CA VAL A 44 -14.67 -44.40 -3.33
C VAL A 44 -13.57 -43.56 -2.68
N SER A 45 -13.38 -42.36 -3.20
CA SER A 45 -12.57 -41.33 -2.57
C SER A 45 -13.28 -41.03 -1.25
N GLY A 46 -12.66 -41.36 -0.15
CA GLY A 46 -13.15 -40.94 1.17
C GLY A 46 -13.40 -39.44 1.04
N ALA A 47 -14.62 -39.02 1.39
CA ALA A 47 -15.00 -37.61 1.26
C ALA A 47 -13.99 -36.73 2.01
N ASP A 48 -13.48 -35.70 1.31
CA ASP A 48 -12.54 -34.76 1.91
C ASP A 48 -13.23 -34.00 3.05
N HIS A 49 -12.49 -33.66 4.07
CA HIS A 49 -12.99 -32.80 5.15
C HIS A 49 -11.93 -31.81 5.61
N LEU A 50 -12.37 -30.60 5.99
CA LEU A 50 -11.52 -29.55 6.50
C LEU A 50 -12.07 -29.06 7.84
N VAL A 51 -11.18 -28.81 8.79
CA VAL A 51 -11.48 -28.17 10.06
C VAL A 51 -10.98 -26.75 10.03
N LEU A 52 -11.88 -25.80 10.13
CA LEU A 52 -11.55 -24.38 10.14
C LEU A 52 -11.22 -23.90 11.57
N ARG A 53 -10.50 -22.78 11.68
CA ARG A 53 -10.12 -22.21 12.98
C ARG A 53 -11.30 -21.74 13.84
N ASN A 54 -12.42 -21.40 13.22
CA ASN A 54 -13.66 -21.11 13.93
C ASN A 54 -14.39 -22.36 14.44
N LEU A 55 -13.73 -23.52 14.41
CA LEU A 55 -14.24 -24.83 14.79
C LEU A 55 -15.36 -25.39 13.85
N GLN A 56 -15.57 -24.74 12.71
CA GLN A 56 -16.48 -25.27 11.69
C GLN A 56 -15.84 -26.47 10.98
N LEU A 57 -16.56 -27.58 10.94
CA LEU A 57 -16.19 -28.76 10.16
C LEU A 57 -16.87 -28.64 8.79
N LEU A 58 -16.08 -28.74 7.72
CA LEU A 58 -16.57 -28.86 6.35
C LEU A 58 -16.47 -30.34 5.95
N ASP A 59 -17.57 -31.06 6.11
CA ASP A 59 -17.65 -32.47 5.74
C ASP A 59 -18.13 -32.64 4.30
N ASN A 60 -17.69 -33.74 3.68
CA ASN A 60 -18.09 -34.11 2.32
C ASN A 60 -17.84 -33.00 1.29
N VAL A 61 -16.74 -32.29 1.44
CA VAL A 61 -16.26 -31.32 0.46
C VAL A 61 -15.38 -32.03 -0.57
N GLU A 62 -15.32 -31.51 -1.77
CA GLU A 62 -14.38 -31.95 -2.79
C GLU A 62 -13.32 -30.87 -2.97
N VAL A 63 -12.07 -31.20 -2.65
CA VAL A 63 -10.91 -30.32 -2.84
C VAL A 63 -10.47 -30.42 -4.28
N LEU A 64 -10.63 -29.32 -5.05
CA LEU A 64 -10.16 -29.25 -6.44
C LEU A 64 -8.65 -29.17 -6.53
N GLY A 65 -8.04 -28.56 -5.53
CA GLY A 65 -6.59 -28.39 -5.44
C GLY A 65 -6.23 -27.34 -4.39
N PHE A 66 -4.96 -27.27 -4.08
CA PHE A 66 -4.38 -26.31 -3.15
C PHE A 66 -2.99 -25.90 -3.61
N ASP A 67 -2.59 -24.74 -3.20
CA ASP A 67 -1.26 -24.17 -3.40
C ASP A 67 -0.88 -23.35 -2.18
N GLU A 68 0.21 -22.59 -2.22
CA GLU A 68 0.63 -21.75 -1.11
C GLU A 68 -0.39 -20.65 -0.77
N ASP A 69 -1.30 -20.29 -1.68
CA ASP A 69 -2.32 -19.27 -1.44
C ASP A 69 -3.57 -19.82 -0.73
N GLY A 70 -3.72 -21.15 -0.68
CA GLY A 70 -4.83 -21.80 0.03
C GLY A 70 -5.46 -22.97 -0.73
N ILE A 71 -6.69 -23.30 -0.31
CA ILE A 71 -7.46 -24.44 -0.80
C ILE A 71 -8.64 -23.94 -1.64
N LYS A 72 -8.89 -24.60 -2.78
CA LYS A 72 -10.03 -24.37 -3.65
C LYS A 72 -10.95 -25.58 -3.61
N LEU A 73 -12.24 -25.35 -3.32
CA LEU A 73 -13.27 -26.38 -3.30
C LEU A 73 -14.05 -26.39 -4.61
N GLN A 74 -14.68 -27.52 -4.92
CA GLN A 74 -15.51 -27.69 -6.12
C GLN A 74 -16.71 -26.74 -6.18
N ASP A 75 -17.26 -26.37 -5.03
CA ASP A 75 -18.37 -25.40 -4.92
C ASP A 75 -17.94 -23.93 -5.12
N GLY A 76 -16.66 -23.70 -5.45
CA GLY A 76 -16.11 -22.38 -5.71
C GLY A 76 -15.62 -21.63 -4.47
N ARG A 77 -15.80 -22.17 -3.26
CA ARG A 77 -15.24 -21.58 -2.04
C ARG A 77 -13.72 -21.71 -2.04
N GLN A 78 -13.07 -20.69 -1.46
CA GLN A 78 -11.62 -20.68 -1.27
C GLN A 78 -11.33 -20.36 0.19
N TRP A 79 -10.32 -21.04 0.73
CA TRP A 79 -9.87 -20.86 2.09
C TRP A 79 -8.36 -20.62 2.13
N THR A 80 -7.93 -19.58 2.81
CA THR A 80 -6.50 -19.32 3.02
C THR A 80 -5.99 -20.16 4.19
N TRP A 81 -4.70 -20.46 4.23
CA TRP A 81 -4.11 -21.35 5.24
C TRP A 81 -4.30 -20.86 6.68
N ASP A 82 -4.36 -19.54 6.92
CA ASP A 82 -4.65 -18.98 8.25
C ASP A 82 -6.01 -19.40 8.81
N GLN A 83 -6.94 -19.81 7.96
CA GLN A 83 -8.29 -20.21 8.34
C GLN A 83 -8.41 -21.71 8.64
N ILE A 84 -7.38 -22.52 8.30
CA ILE A 84 -7.43 -23.98 8.36
C ILE A 84 -6.58 -24.49 9.54
N VAL A 85 -7.14 -25.45 10.29
CA VAL A 85 -6.45 -26.11 11.42
C VAL A 85 -5.96 -27.51 11.03
N SER A 86 -6.81 -28.26 10.32
CA SER A 86 -6.51 -29.63 9.87
C SER A 86 -7.43 -29.99 8.71
N GLY A 87 -7.10 -31.08 8.04
CA GLY A 87 -7.96 -31.61 6.98
C GLY A 87 -7.48 -32.98 6.52
N LYS A 88 -8.41 -33.69 5.88
CA LYS A 88 -8.13 -34.89 5.11
C LYS A 88 -8.53 -34.63 3.68
N VAL A 89 -7.59 -34.82 2.78
CA VAL A 89 -7.77 -34.75 1.32
C VAL A 89 -7.51 -36.13 0.73
N SER A 90 -7.57 -36.27 -0.58
CA SER A 90 -7.22 -37.53 -1.25
C SER A 90 -5.84 -38.04 -0.79
N ASP A 91 -5.69 -39.38 -0.63
CA ASP A 91 -4.51 -40.00 -0.04
C ASP A 91 -3.21 -39.67 -0.80
N ASP A 92 -3.31 -39.47 -2.13
CA ASP A 92 -2.18 -39.08 -3.00
C ASP A 92 -1.71 -37.64 -2.78
N GLN A 93 -2.54 -36.76 -2.26
CA GLN A 93 -2.25 -35.35 -1.98
C GLN A 93 -2.04 -35.03 -0.51
N GLN A 94 -2.36 -35.98 0.39
CA GLN A 94 -2.37 -35.73 1.84
C GLN A 94 -1.02 -35.27 2.39
N GLN A 95 0.09 -35.81 1.86
CA GLN A 95 1.41 -35.43 2.34
C GLN A 95 1.72 -33.98 2.00
N GLU A 96 1.51 -33.57 0.74
CA GLU A 96 1.73 -32.19 0.29
C GLU A 96 0.83 -31.20 1.03
N PHE A 97 -0.44 -31.57 1.24
CA PHE A 97 -1.37 -30.81 2.06
C PHE A 97 -0.83 -30.57 3.48
N ASN A 98 -0.37 -31.63 4.15
CA ASN A 98 0.17 -31.52 5.51
C ASN A 98 1.44 -30.65 5.57
N ASP A 99 2.30 -30.74 4.56
CA ASP A 99 3.52 -29.95 4.48
C ASP A 99 3.19 -28.45 4.35
N LEU A 100 2.27 -28.07 3.45
CA LEU A 100 1.82 -26.69 3.33
C LEU A 100 1.09 -26.20 4.57
N LEU A 101 0.18 -27.01 5.14
CA LEU A 101 -0.53 -26.68 6.36
C LEU A 101 0.43 -26.40 7.51
N SER A 102 1.43 -27.28 7.71
CA SER A 102 2.42 -27.12 8.79
C SER A 102 3.29 -25.87 8.59
N LYS A 103 3.66 -25.58 7.34
CA LYS A 103 4.52 -24.43 6.99
C LYS A 103 3.77 -23.10 7.09
N LEU A 104 2.51 -23.02 6.67
CA LEU A 104 1.84 -21.74 6.39
C LEU A 104 0.71 -21.38 7.37
N SER A 105 -0.03 -22.39 7.91
CA SER A 105 -1.24 -22.12 8.67
C SER A 105 -0.99 -21.28 9.93
N LEU A 106 -0.07 -21.70 10.77
CA LEU A 106 0.18 -21.02 12.05
C LEU A 106 0.90 -19.66 11.85
N PRO A 107 1.93 -19.50 10.99
CA PRO A 107 2.54 -18.22 10.73
C PRO A 107 1.55 -17.17 10.17
N LEU A 108 0.75 -17.53 9.16
CA LEU A 108 -0.26 -16.63 8.61
C LEU A 108 -1.35 -16.25 9.62
N TYR A 109 -1.79 -17.22 10.45
CA TYR A 109 -2.75 -16.93 11.51
C TYR A 109 -2.19 -15.96 12.55
N ARG A 110 -0.94 -16.14 12.97
CA ARG A 110 -0.28 -15.23 13.92
C ARG A 110 -0.16 -13.81 13.33
N LEU A 111 0.18 -13.72 12.05
CA LEU A 111 0.23 -12.46 11.33
C LEU A 111 -1.14 -11.78 11.31
N ASP A 112 -2.19 -12.49 10.84
CA ASP A 112 -3.57 -11.96 10.77
C ASP A 112 -4.08 -11.51 12.15
N TRP A 113 -3.81 -12.31 13.19
CA TRP A 113 -4.18 -11.99 14.56
C TRP A 113 -3.50 -10.71 15.09
N ARG A 114 -2.20 -10.55 14.85
CA ARG A 114 -1.45 -9.35 15.28
C ARG A 114 -1.90 -8.10 14.52
N LEU A 115 -2.14 -8.22 13.22
CA LEU A 115 -2.69 -7.14 12.40
C LEU A 115 -4.03 -6.63 12.96
N ARG A 116 -4.94 -7.54 13.33
CA ARG A 116 -6.24 -7.19 13.91
C ARG A 116 -6.15 -6.56 15.30
N LEU A 117 -5.16 -6.95 16.10
CA LEU A 117 -4.95 -6.38 17.43
C LEU A 117 -4.18 -5.06 17.42
N GLY A 118 -3.66 -4.61 16.28
CA GLY A 118 -2.80 -3.44 16.22
C GLY A 118 -1.44 -3.62 16.93
N ASN A 119 -0.97 -4.87 17.09
CA ASN A 119 0.33 -5.17 17.71
C ASN A 119 1.43 -5.19 16.64
N ASP A 120 1.89 -4.01 16.25
CA ASP A 120 2.79 -3.82 15.12
C ASP A 120 4.26 -4.08 15.43
N SER A 121 4.66 -3.96 16.70
CA SER A 121 6.07 -4.10 17.12
C SER A 121 6.70 -5.45 16.76
N ASP A 122 5.90 -6.52 16.76
CA ASP A 122 6.37 -7.87 16.52
C ASP A 122 5.97 -8.45 15.15
N LEU A 123 5.38 -7.62 14.28
CA LEU A 123 4.90 -8.09 12.96
C LEU A 123 6.03 -8.68 12.11
N LEU A 124 7.21 -8.07 12.10
CA LEU A 124 8.33 -8.54 11.29
C LEU A 124 8.74 -9.97 11.64
N THR A 125 8.69 -10.36 12.91
CA THR A 125 8.99 -11.75 13.31
C THR A 125 8.00 -12.79 12.76
N CYS A 126 6.76 -12.34 12.45
CA CYS A 126 5.76 -13.18 11.80
C CYS A 126 5.88 -13.18 10.29
N VAL A 127 6.35 -12.07 9.72
CA VAL A 127 6.48 -11.86 8.27
C VAL A 127 7.70 -12.56 7.69
N ASP A 128 8.87 -12.47 8.35
CA ASP A 128 10.15 -12.99 7.85
C ASP A 128 10.07 -14.44 7.32
N PRO A 129 9.48 -15.41 8.03
CA PRO A 129 9.40 -16.79 7.54
C PRO A 129 8.44 -16.94 6.33
N LEU A 130 7.59 -15.96 6.06
CA LEU A 130 6.63 -15.98 4.97
C LEU A 130 7.16 -15.33 3.68
N LEU A 131 8.17 -14.47 3.77
CA LEU A 131 8.70 -13.73 2.62
C LEU A 131 9.28 -14.65 1.54
N GLU A 132 9.91 -15.77 1.91
CA GLU A 132 10.39 -16.75 0.94
C GLU A 132 9.26 -17.27 0.05
N THR A 133 8.10 -17.55 0.64
CA THR A 133 6.95 -18.09 -0.08
C THR A 133 6.18 -17.01 -0.84
N TYR A 134 5.93 -15.86 -0.20
CA TYR A 134 5.01 -14.83 -0.71
C TYR A 134 5.68 -13.65 -1.39
N GLY A 135 6.99 -13.53 -1.34
CA GLY A 135 7.75 -12.37 -1.82
C GLY A 135 7.53 -12.00 -3.30
N ASN A 136 7.19 -12.98 -4.15
CA ASN A 136 6.91 -12.75 -5.57
C ASN A 136 5.49 -13.10 -6.01
N ARG A 137 4.64 -13.57 -5.09
CA ARG A 137 3.27 -13.98 -5.41
C ARG A 137 2.33 -12.77 -5.51
N ILE A 138 1.24 -12.99 -6.25
CA ILE A 138 0.15 -12.01 -6.43
C ILE A 138 -1.12 -12.68 -5.92
N SER A 139 -1.36 -12.57 -4.60
CA SER A 139 -2.47 -13.22 -3.93
C SER A 139 -2.92 -12.43 -2.70
N LEU A 140 -4.05 -12.84 -2.11
CA LEU A 140 -4.55 -12.26 -0.86
C LEU A 140 -3.59 -12.54 0.32
N ALA A 141 -3.02 -13.74 0.38
CA ALA A 141 -2.04 -14.10 1.41
C ALA A 141 -0.77 -13.24 1.29
N ALA A 142 -0.27 -13.06 0.04
CA ALA A 142 0.84 -12.16 -0.22
C ALA A 142 0.54 -10.71 0.18
N ALA A 143 -0.69 -10.22 -0.07
CA ALA A 143 -1.10 -8.88 0.36
C ALA A 143 -1.06 -8.73 1.89
N LYS A 144 -1.53 -9.74 2.65
CA LYS A 144 -1.44 -9.76 4.12
C LYS A 144 0.01 -9.72 4.61
N VAL A 145 0.89 -10.50 3.98
CA VAL A 145 2.32 -10.55 4.33
C VAL A 145 2.99 -9.20 4.10
N TRP A 146 2.79 -8.59 2.92
CA TRP A 146 3.33 -7.27 2.62
C TRP A 146 2.74 -6.15 3.48
N TYR A 147 1.46 -6.26 3.85
CA TYR A 147 0.84 -5.31 4.77
C TYR A 147 1.42 -5.43 6.19
N GLY A 148 1.66 -6.66 6.64
CA GLY A 148 2.34 -6.89 7.92
C GLY A 148 3.77 -6.35 7.93
N GLU A 149 4.51 -6.50 6.81
CA GLU A 149 5.85 -5.91 6.68
C GLU A 149 5.81 -4.38 6.70
N LEU A 150 4.88 -3.77 5.94
CA LEU A 150 4.68 -2.32 5.92
C LEU A 150 4.48 -1.79 7.35
N ARG A 151 3.51 -2.34 8.08
CA ARG A 151 3.18 -1.89 9.44
C ARG A 151 4.32 -2.15 10.42
N GLY A 152 4.94 -3.33 10.36
CA GLY A 152 6.07 -3.66 11.22
C GLY A 152 7.27 -2.73 11.03
N ARG A 153 7.59 -2.35 9.79
CA ARG A 153 8.65 -1.38 9.49
C ARG A 153 8.28 0.02 9.98
N LEU A 154 7.04 0.46 9.79
CA LEU A 154 6.58 1.76 10.29
C LEU A 154 6.64 1.82 11.82
N ALA A 155 6.27 0.75 12.52
CA ALA A 155 6.37 0.67 13.98
C ALA A 155 7.83 0.77 14.49
N GLN A 156 8.81 0.40 13.65
CA GLN A 156 10.24 0.55 13.93
C GLN A 156 10.83 1.87 13.41
N GLY A 157 10.01 2.76 12.86
CA GLY A 157 10.45 4.03 12.27
C GLY A 157 11.17 3.89 10.92
N GLN A 158 11.19 2.70 10.32
CA GLN A 158 11.86 2.39 9.05
C GLN A 158 10.97 2.78 7.85
N ARG A 159 10.76 4.08 7.66
CA ARG A 159 9.82 4.59 6.66
C ARG A 159 10.27 4.36 5.22
N ALA A 160 11.55 4.58 4.94
CA ALA A 160 12.08 4.34 3.59
C ALA A 160 12.03 2.84 3.22
N ALA A 161 12.36 1.96 4.18
CA ALA A 161 12.23 0.51 4.00
C ALA A 161 10.77 0.06 3.80
N ALA A 162 9.81 0.77 4.43
CA ALA A 162 8.37 0.50 4.30
C ALA A 162 7.82 0.78 2.89
N LEU A 163 8.55 1.48 2.04
CA LEU A 163 8.13 1.73 0.66
C LEU A 163 8.18 0.47 -0.21
N ILE A 164 9.10 -0.46 0.04
CA ILE A 164 9.18 -1.72 -0.70
C ILE A 164 7.87 -2.54 -0.56
N PRO A 165 7.38 -2.87 0.64
CA PRO A 165 6.10 -3.56 0.78
C PRO A 165 4.93 -2.76 0.21
N LEU A 166 4.91 -1.42 0.29
CA LEU A 166 3.89 -0.61 -0.36
C LEU A 166 3.86 -0.81 -1.88
N LEU A 167 5.02 -0.83 -2.55
CA LEU A 167 5.13 -1.09 -3.99
C LEU A 167 4.65 -2.50 -4.35
N LYS A 168 4.90 -3.51 -3.50
CA LYS A 168 4.40 -4.88 -3.68
C LYS A 168 2.88 -4.95 -3.55
N ILE A 169 2.29 -4.22 -2.60
CA ILE A 169 0.84 -4.09 -2.45
C ILE A 169 0.23 -3.39 -3.67
N ASP A 170 0.81 -2.29 -4.15
CA ASP A 170 0.38 -1.59 -5.38
C ASP A 170 0.33 -2.55 -6.58
N ARG A 171 1.34 -3.41 -6.74
CA ARG A 171 1.36 -4.45 -7.77
C ARG A 171 0.18 -5.42 -7.64
N ILE A 172 -0.13 -5.87 -6.42
CA ILE A 172 -1.25 -6.80 -6.17
C ILE A 172 -2.59 -6.12 -6.48
N ILE A 173 -2.80 -4.89 -6.02
CA ILE A 173 -4.01 -4.10 -6.30
C ILE A 173 -4.23 -3.99 -7.81
N ARG A 174 -3.19 -3.67 -8.56
CA ARG A 174 -3.26 -3.43 -10.01
C ARG A 174 -3.38 -4.68 -10.85
N SER A 175 -2.95 -5.82 -10.34
CA SER A 175 -3.12 -7.10 -11.04
C SER A 175 -4.59 -7.47 -11.25
N GLY A 176 -5.51 -6.95 -10.41
CA GLY A 176 -6.92 -7.30 -10.41
C GLY A 176 -7.20 -8.76 -10.01
N THR A 177 -6.17 -9.50 -9.58
CA THR A 177 -6.28 -10.93 -9.18
C THR A 177 -7.12 -11.08 -7.91
N VAL A 178 -7.05 -10.09 -7.01
CA VAL A 178 -7.80 -10.04 -5.76
C VAL A 178 -8.83 -8.92 -5.87
N SER A 179 -10.07 -9.16 -5.42
CA SER A 179 -11.10 -8.13 -5.47
C SER A 179 -10.75 -6.91 -4.61
N SER A 180 -11.08 -5.72 -5.07
CA SER A 180 -10.81 -4.48 -4.33
C SER A 180 -11.44 -4.49 -2.93
N ALA A 181 -12.64 -5.05 -2.77
CA ALA A 181 -13.32 -5.16 -1.48
C ALA A 181 -12.55 -6.06 -0.51
N THR A 182 -12.10 -7.24 -0.96
CA THR A 182 -11.33 -8.17 -0.14
C THR A 182 -9.97 -7.58 0.26
N LEU A 183 -9.31 -6.87 -0.66
CA LEU A 183 -8.07 -6.16 -0.34
C LEU A 183 -8.31 -5.04 0.67
N GLN A 184 -9.38 -4.26 0.51
CA GLN A 184 -9.72 -3.20 1.45
C GLN A 184 -9.93 -3.75 2.86
N ASP A 185 -10.62 -4.90 3.01
CA ASP A 185 -10.82 -5.57 4.31
C ASP A 185 -9.49 -5.95 4.98
N VAL A 186 -8.50 -6.38 4.21
CA VAL A 186 -7.16 -6.70 4.71
C VAL A 186 -6.39 -5.44 5.09
N LEU A 187 -6.38 -4.45 4.20
CA LEU A 187 -5.57 -3.23 4.34
C LEU A 187 -6.14 -2.23 5.36
N SER A 188 -7.42 -2.35 5.71
CA SER A 188 -8.08 -1.57 6.78
C SER A 188 -8.17 -2.34 8.11
N SER A 189 -7.57 -3.53 8.21
CA SER A 189 -7.56 -4.31 9.46
C SER A 189 -6.86 -3.51 10.56
N GLY A 190 -7.61 -3.07 11.57
CA GLY A 190 -7.11 -2.30 12.70
C GLY A 190 -7.41 -0.80 12.67
N ASP A 191 -7.70 -0.22 11.52
CA ASP A 191 -8.07 1.20 11.39
C ASP A 191 -9.40 1.34 10.66
N ASN A 192 -10.32 2.13 11.22
CA ASN A 192 -11.65 2.40 10.61
C ASN A 192 -11.56 3.35 9.39
N GLY A 193 -10.40 3.48 8.75
CA GLY A 193 -10.11 4.44 7.69
C GLY A 193 -9.96 3.85 6.30
N ASN A 194 -9.94 4.71 5.30
CA ASN A 194 -9.58 4.34 3.95
C ASN A 194 -8.07 4.04 3.88
N TRP A 195 -7.71 2.98 3.15
CA TRP A 195 -6.31 2.64 2.85
C TRP A 195 -5.54 3.79 2.20
N SER A 196 -6.19 4.53 1.32
CA SER A 196 -5.56 5.61 0.56
C SER A 196 -6.48 6.82 0.38
N ASP A 197 -5.87 7.98 0.24
CA ASP A 197 -6.56 9.21 -0.15
C ASP A 197 -7.10 9.09 -1.59
N PRO A 198 -8.41 9.27 -1.82
CA PRO A 198 -9.02 9.03 -3.13
C PRO A 198 -8.55 10.02 -4.22
N THR A 199 -8.02 11.18 -3.87
CA THR A 199 -7.60 12.21 -4.82
C THR A 199 -6.15 12.04 -5.29
N THR A 200 -5.29 11.55 -4.42
CA THR A 200 -3.84 11.41 -4.66
C THR A 200 -3.39 9.96 -4.77
N GLY A 201 -4.12 9.04 -4.12
CA GLY A 201 -3.71 7.67 -3.91
C GLY A 201 -2.71 7.49 -2.77
N ILE A 202 -2.37 8.53 -2.01
CA ILE A 202 -1.43 8.44 -0.89
C ILE A 202 -1.95 7.44 0.13
N CYS A 203 -1.11 6.48 0.51
CA CYS A 203 -1.38 5.55 1.61
C CYS A 203 -1.43 6.31 2.93
N MET A 204 -2.54 6.17 3.67
CA MET A 204 -2.76 6.92 4.90
C MET A 204 -1.79 6.53 6.02
N GLN A 205 -1.22 5.33 5.97
CA GLN A 205 -0.25 4.86 6.95
C GLN A 205 1.19 5.30 6.63
N LEU A 206 1.50 5.57 5.36
CA LEU A 206 2.81 6.02 4.93
C LEU A 206 2.68 7.31 4.13
N LEU A 207 2.50 8.44 4.79
CA LEU A 207 2.64 9.73 4.12
C LEU A 207 4.08 9.91 3.62
N PRO A 208 4.30 10.39 2.38
CA PRO A 208 5.64 10.50 1.79
C PRO A 208 6.44 11.67 2.40
N VAL A 209 6.72 11.56 3.69
CA VAL A 209 7.61 12.42 4.48
C VAL A 209 8.74 11.55 5.01
N TRP A 210 9.97 11.86 4.62
CA TRP A 210 11.17 11.11 4.97
C TRP A 210 11.93 11.89 6.03
N PHE A 211 11.92 11.39 7.28
CA PHE A 211 12.47 12.12 8.43
C PHE A 211 13.98 12.01 8.53
N ASP A 212 14.56 10.93 7.99
CA ASP A 212 15.98 10.61 8.05
C ASP A 212 16.53 10.42 6.63
N GLN A 213 17.47 11.29 6.26
CA GLN A 213 18.15 11.23 4.97
C GLN A 213 19.03 9.99 4.86
N ALA A 214 19.70 9.58 5.94
CA ALA A 214 20.59 8.42 5.91
C ALA A 214 19.80 7.14 5.67
N GLU A 215 18.60 6.99 6.28
CA GLU A 215 17.68 5.89 6.00
C GLU A 215 17.22 5.91 4.54
N ALA A 216 16.87 7.08 4.01
CA ALA A 216 16.46 7.21 2.61
C ALA A 216 17.59 6.79 1.64
N GLU A 217 18.83 7.20 1.88
CA GLU A 217 20.00 6.82 1.08
C GLU A 217 20.28 5.32 1.16
N GLU A 218 20.19 4.71 2.34
CA GLU A 218 20.41 3.28 2.57
C GLU A 218 19.42 2.43 1.76
N HIS A 219 18.14 2.81 1.79
CA HIS A 219 17.07 2.00 1.17
C HIS A 219 16.76 2.38 -0.28
N TRP A 220 17.33 3.46 -0.80
CA TRP A 220 17.08 3.96 -2.15
C TRP A 220 17.27 2.90 -3.23
N LYS A 221 18.44 2.26 -3.25
CA LYS A 221 18.80 1.30 -4.31
C LYS A 221 17.81 0.13 -4.39
N ALA A 222 17.52 -0.51 -3.26
CA ALA A 222 16.60 -1.64 -3.19
C ALA A 222 15.17 -1.25 -3.57
N THR A 223 14.73 -0.05 -3.17
CA THR A 223 13.42 0.49 -3.54
C THR A 223 13.32 0.76 -5.03
N PHE A 224 14.36 1.39 -5.62
CA PHE A 224 14.39 1.68 -7.05
C PHE A 224 14.47 0.42 -7.92
N GLU A 225 15.21 -0.60 -7.48
CA GLU A 225 15.23 -1.92 -8.12
C GLU A 225 13.84 -2.58 -8.08
N THR A 226 13.18 -2.53 -6.92
CA THR A 226 11.80 -3.05 -6.76
C THR A 226 10.82 -2.32 -7.69
N TYR A 227 10.88 -0.99 -7.72
CA TYR A 227 10.06 -0.17 -8.60
C TYR A 227 10.31 -0.46 -10.08
N SER A 228 11.56 -0.57 -10.49
CA SER A 228 11.97 -0.83 -11.88
C SER A 228 11.53 -2.22 -12.37
N ALA A 229 11.34 -3.18 -11.45
CA ALA A 229 10.80 -4.49 -11.76
C ALA A 229 9.27 -4.50 -11.95
N LEU A 230 8.56 -3.40 -11.67
CA LEU A 230 7.13 -3.28 -11.92
C LEU A 230 6.88 -3.07 -13.42
N GLN A 231 6.07 -3.94 -14.04
CA GLN A 231 5.79 -3.88 -15.48
C GLN A 231 5.09 -2.59 -15.95
N ALA A 232 4.37 -1.94 -15.09
CA ALA A 232 3.72 -0.65 -15.34
C ALA A 232 3.37 -0.02 -13.98
N PRO A 233 4.28 0.69 -13.31
CA PRO A 233 4.03 1.27 -11.99
C PRO A 233 2.86 2.25 -12.02
N SER A 234 2.12 2.36 -10.92
CA SER A 234 1.08 3.39 -10.79
C SER A 234 1.73 4.76 -10.71
N LYS A 235 0.97 5.81 -11.07
CA LYS A 235 1.43 7.20 -10.88
C LYS A 235 1.75 7.48 -9.40
N THR A 236 0.97 6.91 -8.50
CA THR A 236 1.19 6.99 -7.06
C THR A 236 2.51 6.33 -6.66
N ALA A 237 2.80 5.11 -7.12
CA ALA A 237 4.08 4.46 -6.89
C ALA A 237 5.26 5.29 -7.42
N THR A 238 5.11 5.87 -8.61
CA THR A 238 6.11 6.78 -9.21
C THR A 238 6.34 8.01 -8.33
N LEU A 239 5.28 8.63 -7.79
CA LEU A 239 5.38 9.79 -6.90
C LEU A 239 6.05 9.44 -5.56
N TYR A 240 5.75 8.28 -4.98
CA TYR A 240 6.45 7.80 -3.78
C TYR A 240 7.95 7.63 -4.03
N VAL A 241 8.31 6.93 -5.10
CA VAL A 241 9.73 6.68 -5.43
C VAL A 241 10.43 7.99 -5.79
N SER A 242 9.76 8.92 -6.48
CA SER A 242 10.30 10.24 -6.77
C SER A 242 10.55 11.05 -5.48
N SER A 243 9.64 11.02 -4.50
CA SER A 243 9.83 11.71 -3.22
C SER A 243 10.97 11.10 -2.39
N LEU A 244 11.12 9.76 -2.39
CA LEU A 244 12.25 9.09 -1.74
C LEU A 244 13.57 9.43 -2.43
N ALA A 245 13.57 9.50 -3.78
CA ALA A 245 14.74 9.91 -4.55
C ALA A 245 15.27 11.28 -4.12
N VAL A 246 14.36 12.26 -3.92
CA VAL A 246 14.76 13.58 -3.39
C VAL A 246 15.39 13.48 -2.02
N ALA A 247 14.79 12.74 -1.09
CA ALA A 247 15.33 12.56 0.26
C ALA A 247 16.68 11.85 0.25
N ALA A 248 16.91 10.95 -0.72
CA ALA A 248 18.19 10.25 -0.93
C ALA A 248 19.20 11.04 -1.80
N GLY A 249 18.93 12.32 -2.10
CA GLY A 249 19.83 13.16 -2.92
C GLY A 249 19.88 12.79 -4.41
N GLN A 250 18.94 11.99 -4.92
CA GLN A 250 18.87 11.51 -6.31
C GLN A 250 17.95 12.40 -7.17
N ASN A 251 18.23 13.71 -7.18
CA ASN A 251 17.36 14.71 -7.79
C ASN A 251 17.15 14.54 -9.30
N SER A 252 18.18 14.11 -10.05
CA SER A 252 18.06 13.83 -11.50
C SER A 252 17.05 12.69 -11.76
N THR A 253 17.14 11.60 -11.02
CA THR A 253 16.22 10.46 -11.15
C THR A 253 14.79 10.87 -10.75
N SER A 254 14.64 11.68 -9.70
CA SER A 254 13.33 12.22 -9.32
C SER A 254 12.70 13.03 -10.43
N LEU A 255 13.46 13.92 -11.10
CA LEU A 255 12.96 14.70 -12.24
C LEU A 255 12.53 13.83 -13.41
N GLU A 256 13.31 12.80 -13.76
CA GLU A 256 12.97 11.84 -14.82
C GLU A 256 11.65 11.11 -14.49
N LEU A 257 11.51 10.63 -13.25
CA LEU A 257 10.28 9.99 -12.78
C LEU A 257 9.06 10.92 -12.86
N LEU A 258 9.20 12.17 -12.42
CA LEU A 258 8.11 13.16 -12.50
C LEU A 258 7.72 13.51 -13.94
N GLN A 259 8.69 13.55 -14.86
CA GLN A 259 8.44 13.81 -16.31
C GLN A 259 7.73 12.64 -16.99
N ALA A 260 7.91 11.41 -16.49
CA ALA A 260 7.26 10.22 -17.02
C ALA A 260 5.77 10.11 -16.64
N ILE A 261 5.25 10.96 -15.75
CA ILE A 261 3.85 10.94 -15.33
C ILE A 261 2.98 11.69 -16.33
N ASP A 262 2.26 10.95 -17.16
CA ASP A 262 1.30 11.51 -18.10
C ASP A 262 -0.04 11.83 -17.43
N SER A 263 -0.63 13.01 -17.72
CA SER A 263 -1.98 13.40 -17.29
C SER A 263 -2.25 13.17 -15.80
N PRO A 264 -1.49 13.80 -14.89
CA PRO A 264 -1.70 13.67 -13.45
C PRO A 264 -3.08 14.23 -13.05
N SER A 265 -3.72 13.64 -12.02
CA SER A 265 -4.87 14.28 -11.38
C SER A 265 -4.45 15.58 -10.70
N GLN A 266 -5.43 16.43 -10.33
CA GLN A 266 -5.13 17.65 -9.59
C GLN A 266 -4.33 17.37 -8.30
N GLY A 267 -4.73 16.37 -7.51
CA GLY A 267 -4.01 16.01 -6.29
C GLY A 267 -2.60 15.48 -6.57
N GLN A 268 -2.42 14.69 -7.64
CA GLN A 268 -1.10 14.23 -8.06
C GLN A 268 -0.22 15.39 -8.52
N GLN A 269 -0.78 16.37 -9.25
CA GLN A 269 -0.04 17.58 -9.65
C GLN A 269 0.43 18.38 -8.43
N GLN A 270 -0.44 18.55 -7.44
CA GLN A 270 -0.10 19.20 -6.16
C GLN A 270 1.03 18.46 -5.44
N TRP A 271 1.00 17.13 -5.43
CA TRP A 271 2.08 16.33 -4.85
C TRP A 271 3.40 16.48 -5.64
N MET A 272 3.35 16.47 -6.98
CA MET A 272 4.53 16.74 -7.82
C MET A 272 5.15 18.12 -7.49
N ASP A 273 4.33 19.13 -7.25
CA ASP A 273 4.81 20.47 -6.90
C ASP A 273 5.46 20.50 -5.51
N LEU A 274 4.96 19.71 -4.54
CA LEU A 274 5.61 19.52 -3.24
C LEU A 274 6.96 18.79 -3.36
N ILE A 275 7.06 17.75 -4.20
CA ILE A 275 8.34 17.06 -4.45
C ILE A 275 9.36 18.02 -5.06
N ARG A 276 8.95 18.85 -6.01
CA ARG A 276 9.83 19.88 -6.59
C ARG A 276 10.23 20.94 -5.56
N PHE A 277 9.33 21.33 -4.68
CA PHE A 277 9.65 22.26 -3.58
C PHE A 277 10.70 21.67 -2.65
N GLU A 278 10.57 20.40 -2.24
CA GLU A 278 11.57 19.72 -1.40
C GLU A 278 12.92 19.60 -2.09
N MET A 279 12.94 19.29 -3.38
CA MET A 279 14.17 19.24 -4.18
C MET A 279 14.92 20.58 -4.15
N GLU A 280 14.19 21.67 -4.44
CA GLU A 280 14.77 23.02 -4.43
C GLU A 280 15.23 23.44 -3.01
N ARG A 281 14.49 23.04 -1.96
CA ARG A 281 14.86 23.29 -0.56
C ARG A 281 16.21 22.67 -0.22
N LEU A 282 16.42 21.41 -0.60
CA LEU A 282 17.65 20.68 -0.31
C LEU A 282 18.85 21.19 -1.15
N GLU A 283 18.61 21.71 -2.36
CA GLU A 283 19.70 22.21 -3.21
C GLU A 283 20.13 23.64 -2.86
N ASN A 284 19.24 24.59 -2.72
CA ASN A 284 19.62 26.01 -2.64
C ASN A 284 18.69 26.94 -1.84
N GLY A 285 17.64 26.44 -1.23
CA GLY A 285 16.73 27.20 -0.38
C GLY A 285 15.96 28.31 -1.10
N THR A 286 15.12 27.95 -2.07
CA THR A 286 14.40 28.92 -2.91
C THR A 286 13.19 29.55 -2.23
N GLN A 287 13.06 30.89 -2.31
CA GLN A 287 11.92 31.64 -1.75
C GLN A 287 10.65 31.62 -2.63
N ASN A 288 10.79 31.42 -3.94
CA ASN A 288 9.65 31.58 -4.85
C ASN A 288 8.58 30.46 -4.73
N ARG A 289 9.01 29.21 -4.63
CA ARG A 289 8.06 28.09 -4.46
C ARG A 289 7.47 28.03 -3.07
N GLU A 290 8.21 28.46 -2.06
CA GLU A 290 7.70 28.56 -0.69
C GLU A 290 6.43 29.42 -0.63
N ALA A 291 6.44 30.59 -1.28
CA ALA A 291 5.27 31.47 -1.34
C ALA A 291 4.10 30.82 -2.10
N GLN A 292 4.38 30.10 -3.19
CA GLN A 292 3.38 29.38 -3.97
C GLN A 292 2.72 28.26 -3.15
N VAL A 293 3.51 27.41 -2.51
CA VAL A 293 3.01 26.32 -1.66
C VAL A 293 2.18 26.88 -0.50
N ALA A 294 2.72 27.88 0.20
CA ALA A 294 2.01 28.53 1.31
C ALA A 294 0.68 29.16 0.91
N GLY A 295 0.58 29.70 -0.31
CA GLY A 295 -0.65 30.32 -0.84
C GLY A 295 -1.72 29.31 -1.27
N SER A 296 -1.33 28.08 -1.62
CA SER A 296 -2.24 27.05 -2.16
C SER A 296 -2.57 25.92 -1.18
N ILE A 297 -1.90 25.83 -0.04
CA ILE A 297 -1.99 24.70 0.89
C ILE A 297 -3.42 24.38 1.35
N HIS A 298 -4.28 25.39 1.52
CA HIS A 298 -5.69 25.21 1.91
C HIS A 298 -6.55 24.53 0.81
N GLN A 299 -6.04 24.43 -0.43
CA GLN A 299 -6.69 23.75 -1.55
C GLN A 299 -6.27 22.27 -1.65
N TYR A 300 -5.30 21.84 -0.86
CA TYR A 300 -4.80 20.48 -0.88
C TYR A 300 -5.72 19.54 -0.10
N SER A 301 -5.68 18.24 -0.43
CA SER A 301 -6.28 17.22 0.43
C SER A 301 -5.60 17.21 1.80
N ARG A 302 -6.29 16.75 2.85
CA ARG A 302 -5.75 16.76 4.22
C ARG A 302 -4.39 16.07 4.35
N PRO A 303 -4.14 14.89 3.71
CA PRO A 303 -2.81 14.28 3.72
C PRO A 303 -1.74 15.18 3.07
N LEU A 304 -2.05 15.80 1.92
CA LEU A 304 -1.13 16.74 1.28
C LEU A 304 -0.91 18.02 2.08
N GLN A 305 -1.92 18.51 2.82
CA GLN A 305 -1.74 19.63 3.74
C GLN A 305 -0.72 19.30 4.82
N ALA A 306 -0.79 18.10 5.43
CA ALA A 306 0.17 17.68 6.43
C ALA A 306 1.60 17.64 5.88
N ILE A 307 1.79 17.08 4.68
CA ILE A 307 3.08 17.04 3.99
C ILE A 307 3.58 18.47 3.72
N ALA A 308 2.71 19.35 3.19
CA ALA A 308 3.07 20.72 2.85
C ALA A 308 3.42 21.56 4.07
N TYR A 309 2.66 21.46 5.18
CA TYR A 309 3.00 22.14 6.42
C TYR A 309 4.31 21.64 7.00
N TYR A 310 4.57 20.33 6.93
CA TYR A 310 5.84 19.78 7.39
C TYR A 310 7.02 20.31 6.56
N ALA A 311 6.91 20.27 5.25
CA ALA A 311 7.94 20.76 4.34
C ALA A 311 8.21 22.27 4.50
N LEU A 312 7.14 23.09 4.55
CA LEU A 312 7.25 24.54 4.80
C LEU A 312 7.85 24.84 6.16
N GLY A 313 7.38 24.15 7.19
CA GLY A 313 7.86 24.35 8.55
C GLY A 313 9.35 24.02 8.66
N CYS A 314 9.80 22.88 8.14
CA CYS A 314 11.20 22.50 8.08
C CYS A 314 12.05 23.54 7.33
N SER A 315 11.60 23.96 6.14
CA SER A 315 12.28 25.00 5.36
C SER A 315 12.49 26.31 6.14
N ARG A 316 11.51 26.69 6.95
CA ARG A 316 11.52 27.96 7.70
C ARG A 316 12.33 27.90 8.98
N ILE A 317 12.31 26.79 9.72
CA ILE A 317 13.11 26.64 10.94
C ILE A 317 14.63 26.54 10.65
N GLU A 318 15.01 26.16 9.44
CA GLU A 318 16.40 26.09 8.98
C GLU A 318 16.97 27.49 8.61
N LYS A 319 16.15 28.55 8.59
CA LYS A 319 16.60 29.93 8.32
C LYS A 319 17.22 30.56 9.58
N THR A 320 17.91 31.69 9.39
CA THR A 320 18.58 32.43 10.48
C THR A 320 17.71 33.52 11.09
N GLN A 321 16.66 33.95 10.38
CA GLN A 321 15.79 35.03 10.84
C GLN A 321 14.75 34.52 11.83
N GLU A 322 14.73 35.06 13.03
CA GLU A 322 13.87 34.63 14.13
C GLU A 322 12.38 34.61 13.77
N THR A 323 11.86 35.66 13.13
CA THR A 323 10.45 35.72 12.70
C THR A 323 10.09 34.62 11.69
N THR A 324 11.05 34.20 10.86
CA THR A 324 10.88 33.08 9.91
C THR A 324 10.88 31.75 10.65
N ILE A 325 11.77 31.56 11.63
CA ILE A 325 11.80 30.36 12.48
C ILE A 325 10.47 30.21 13.23
N GLN A 326 9.99 31.26 13.87
CA GLN A 326 8.70 31.26 14.57
C GLN A 326 7.53 30.88 13.65
N LYS A 327 7.53 31.43 12.42
CA LYS A 327 6.53 31.06 11.41
C LYS A 327 6.63 29.57 11.02
N GLY A 328 7.84 29.03 10.88
CA GLY A 328 8.06 27.61 10.64
C GLY A 328 7.57 26.72 11.78
N GLN A 329 7.84 27.12 13.02
CA GLN A 329 7.32 26.45 14.22
C GLN A 329 5.78 26.42 14.22
N LEU A 330 5.11 27.54 13.88
CA LEU A 330 3.65 27.60 13.77
C LEU A 330 3.10 26.71 12.66
N ASP A 331 3.77 26.62 11.49
CA ASP A 331 3.34 25.73 10.42
C ASP A 331 3.42 24.26 10.84
N LEU A 332 4.50 23.86 11.50
CA LEU A 332 4.63 22.51 12.05
C LEU A 332 3.55 22.20 13.09
N LEU A 333 3.25 23.14 13.99
CA LEU A 333 2.25 22.96 15.05
C LEU A 333 0.81 22.84 14.54
N LYS A 334 0.51 23.31 13.33
CA LYS A 334 -0.80 23.08 12.71
C LYS A 334 -1.09 21.59 12.48
N ILE A 335 -0.05 20.78 12.26
CA ILE A 335 -0.23 19.35 11.98
C ILE A 335 -0.83 18.64 13.20
N PRO A 336 -0.22 18.67 14.40
CA PRO A 336 -0.83 18.06 15.59
C PRO A 336 -2.12 18.77 16.06
N ALA A 337 -2.36 20.01 15.66
CA ALA A 337 -3.56 20.76 16.04
C ALA A 337 -4.77 20.45 15.14
N GLU A 338 -4.58 20.23 13.84
CA GLU A 338 -5.67 20.22 12.87
C GLU A 338 -5.70 18.94 11.99
N LEU A 339 -4.60 18.17 11.92
CA LEU A 339 -4.39 17.11 10.94
C LEU A 339 -3.91 15.79 11.57
N ASP A 340 -3.89 15.63 12.88
CA ASP A 340 -3.40 14.42 13.54
C ASP A 340 -4.22 13.17 13.23
N ASP A 341 -5.52 13.33 12.97
CA ASP A 341 -6.43 12.26 12.58
C ASP A 341 -6.07 11.61 11.21
N VAL A 342 -5.28 12.30 10.38
CA VAL A 342 -4.85 11.80 9.06
C VAL A 342 -3.34 11.65 8.95
N ALA A 343 -2.56 12.11 9.94
CA ALA A 343 -1.11 12.22 9.85
C ALA A 343 -0.40 12.09 11.21
N GLU A 344 -0.81 11.12 12.05
CA GLU A 344 -0.32 10.94 13.44
C GLU A 344 1.20 10.92 13.51
N GLU A 345 1.88 10.15 12.64
CA GLU A 345 3.33 10.04 12.63
C GLU A 345 4.00 11.35 12.22
N VAL A 346 3.44 12.08 11.25
CA VAL A 346 3.94 13.40 10.85
C VAL A 346 3.68 14.44 11.95
N ALA A 347 2.57 14.33 12.68
CA ALA A 347 2.26 15.20 13.82
C ALA A 347 3.28 14.99 14.95
N SER A 348 3.62 13.75 15.26
CA SER A 348 4.65 13.43 16.25
C SER A 348 6.04 13.95 15.84
N ALA A 349 6.41 13.80 14.56
CA ALA A 349 7.63 14.35 14.01
C ALA A 349 7.66 15.89 14.08
N ALA A 350 6.54 16.54 13.78
CA ALA A 350 6.42 17.99 13.86
C ALA A 350 6.63 18.51 15.29
N LEU A 351 6.02 17.88 16.29
CA LEU A 351 6.26 18.24 17.70
C LEU A 351 7.72 18.08 18.10
N SER A 352 8.33 16.95 17.71
CA SER A 352 9.77 16.71 17.96
C SER A 352 10.64 17.79 17.33
N ARG A 353 10.36 18.18 16.08
CA ARG A 353 11.11 19.18 15.32
C ARG A 353 10.99 20.58 15.94
N VAL A 354 9.76 20.98 16.36
CA VAL A 354 9.54 22.26 17.02
C VAL A 354 10.22 22.30 18.39
N ALA A 355 10.10 21.22 19.17
CA ALA A 355 10.76 21.16 20.49
C ALA A 355 12.28 21.29 20.36
N SER A 356 12.91 20.58 19.41
CA SER A 356 14.35 20.71 19.12
C SER A 356 14.73 22.12 18.64
N SER A 357 13.88 22.76 17.82
CA SER A 357 14.09 24.14 17.39
C SER A 357 14.02 25.13 18.55
N LEU A 358 13.10 24.95 19.49
CA LEU A 358 13.00 25.78 20.70
C LEU A 358 14.19 25.59 21.64
N GLU A 359 14.70 24.36 21.79
CA GLU A 359 15.92 24.09 22.54
C GLU A 359 17.13 24.86 21.95
N SER A 360 17.27 24.82 20.61
CA SER A 360 18.36 25.49 19.89
C SER A 360 18.29 27.03 19.98
N THR A 361 17.08 27.56 20.12
CA THR A 361 16.81 29.01 20.28
C THR A 361 16.73 29.48 21.75
N ASN A 362 17.15 28.62 22.68
CA ASN A 362 17.21 28.91 24.14
C ASN A 362 15.83 29.11 24.79
N HIS A 363 14.82 28.31 24.37
CA HIS A 363 13.49 28.26 24.97
C HIS A 363 13.21 26.87 25.59
N PRO A 364 14.00 26.40 26.58
CA PRO A 364 13.94 25.02 27.07
C PRO A 364 12.62 24.70 27.81
N ARG A 365 11.95 25.71 28.38
CA ARG A 365 10.67 25.53 29.08
C ARG A 365 9.56 25.18 28.12
N GLU A 366 9.46 25.91 27.03
CA GLU A 366 8.48 25.71 25.96
C GLU A 366 8.75 24.38 25.22
N ALA A 367 10.00 24.08 24.96
CA ALA A 367 10.42 22.78 24.43
C ALA A 367 10.00 21.61 25.33
N GLY A 368 10.16 21.75 26.65
CA GLY A 368 9.72 20.76 27.64
C GLY A 368 8.22 20.48 27.61
N ILE A 369 7.41 21.50 27.34
CA ILE A 369 5.95 21.34 27.19
C ILE A 369 5.65 20.46 25.96
N LEU A 370 6.28 20.74 24.79
CA LEU A 370 6.05 19.98 23.57
C LEU A 370 6.54 18.53 23.67
N TRP A 371 7.67 18.31 24.36
CA TRP A 371 8.14 16.96 24.65
C TRP A 371 7.17 16.18 25.53
N ASN A 372 6.56 16.81 26.50
CA ASN A 372 5.53 16.17 27.33
C ASN A 372 4.27 15.86 26.51
N GLU A 373 3.87 16.77 25.63
CA GLU A 373 2.75 16.54 24.70
C GLU A 373 3.04 15.36 23.75
N LEU A 374 4.22 15.32 23.13
CA LEU A 374 4.66 14.20 22.28
C LEU A 374 4.56 12.87 23.04
N ASN A 375 5.10 12.80 24.26
CA ASN A 375 5.10 11.57 25.05
C ASN A 375 3.71 11.14 25.53
N SER A 376 2.82 12.08 25.78
CA SER A 376 1.45 11.80 26.27
C SER A 376 0.49 11.47 25.14
N ARG A 377 0.57 12.19 24.03
CA ARG A 377 -0.36 12.07 22.90
C ARG A 377 0.04 11.01 21.90
N TYR A 378 1.36 10.83 21.69
CA TYR A 378 1.91 9.88 20.71
C TYR A 378 2.92 8.92 21.35
N PRO A 379 2.54 8.17 22.41
CA PRO A 379 3.50 7.36 23.19
C PRO A 379 4.09 6.20 22.38
N ALA A 380 3.41 5.74 21.34
CA ALA A 380 3.81 4.66 20.47
C ALA A 380 4.62 5.15 19.25
N SER A 381 4.69 6.47 18.98
CA SER A 381 5.44 6.97 17.83
C SER A 381 6.95 6.74 17.99
N TRP A 382 7.62 6.53 16.87
CA TRP A 382 9.08 6.38 16.83
C TRP A 382 9.78 7.59 17.48
N HIS A 383 9.32 8.82 17.21
CA HIS A 383 9.89 10.05 17.76
C HIS A 383 9.82 10.13 19.29
N SER A 384 8.72 9.61 19.89
CA SER A 384 8.60 9.50 21.34
C SER A 384 9.55 8.45 21.93
N GLN A 385 9.70 7.31 21.26
CA GLN A 385 10.54 6.21 21.71
C GLN A 385 12.04 6.55 21.64
N GLN A 386 12.48 7.23 20.58
CA GLN A 386 13.87 7.65 20.41
C GLN A 386 14.38 8.52 21.56
N ARG A 387 13.54 9.39 22.11
CA ARG A 387 13.94 10.23 23.25
C ARG A 387 13.99 9.44 24.57
N ARG A 388 13.25 8.36 24.70
CA ARG A 388 13.26 7.52 25.91
C ARG A 388 14.39 6.51 25.95
N ALA A 389 15.04 6.29 24.80
CA ALA A 389 16.23 5.46 24.74
C ALA A 389 17.36 6.14 25.55
N PRO A 390 18.04 5.42 26.47
CA PRO A 390 19.07 5.96 27.36
C PRO A 390 20.30 6.44 26.64
#